data_405aa0ed961a9d6952e33b3c27a4b011
#
_entry.id   405aa0ed961a9d6952e33b3c27a4b011
#
_cell.length_a   1.000
_cell.length_b   1.000
_cell.length_c   1.000
_cell.angle_alpha   90.00
_cell.angle_beta   90.00
_cell.angle_gamma   90.00
#
_symmetry.space_group_name_H-M   'P 1'
#
loop_
_entity.id
_entity.type
_entity.pdbx_description
1 polymer ?
#
loop_
_entity_poly.entity_id
_entity_poly.type
_entity_poly.pdbx_seq_one_letter_code
_entity_poly.pdbx_strand_id
1 'polypeptide(L)'
;MQIYEAMKWYLPKFAHIPLIHTIEGKKLSKRDNASTLDDYSKIGIMPDALRNYLLRLGWSFEDKEIFTLDESIKYFNIEGIGKSPSKLDMSRILSMNEYYIKNINENDLFNQLTEYCKLYKSEINSDKKDKIKKSLTFLKNKAKTLEDIFNNGQYIMVNEVNFNQDDIKLIDNKAKKVISGFSAKLANVDKLNKETLEPIVNELIKTNETNFKGVGQPLRIALTGSKFGPGIYDIIISLGKEEVTKRLTNKILT
;
A
#
# COMPACT_ATOMS: atom_id res chain seq x y z
N MET A 1 29.79 36.38 -0.46
CA MET A 1 30.55 37.03 0.62
C MET A 1 30.64 38.52 0.36
N GLN A 2 31.16 39.02 -0.77
CA GLN A 2 31.35 40.44 -1.07
C GLN A 2 30.09 41.32 -0.87
N ILE A 3 28.87 40.83 -1.19
CA ILE A 3 27.62 41.58 -0.97
C ILE A 3 27.37 41.74 0.53
N TYR A 4 27.59 40.70 1.34
CA TYR A 4 27.42 40.76 2.78
C TYR A 4 28.40 41.75 3.42
N GLU A 5 29.65 41.77 2.95
CA GLU A 5 30.68 42.72 3.41
C GLU A 5 30.31 44.13 3.02
N ALA A 6 29.92 44.40 1.77
CA ALA A 6 29.50 45.73 1.28
C ALA A 6 28.31 46.28 2.05
N MET A 7 27.33 45.42 2.38
CA MET A 7 26.12 45.75 3.13
C MET A 7 26.29 45.71 4.64
N LYS A 8 27.47 45.33 5.14
CA LYS A 8 27.74 45.14 6.57
C LYS A 8 26.77 44.18 7.25
N TRP A 9 26.30 43.15 6.53
CA TRP A 9 25.44 42.14 7.09
C TRP A 9 26.23 41.04 7.77
N TYR A 10 25.59 40.37 8.75
CA TYR A 10 26.16 39.20 9.38
C TYR A 10 26.39 38.09 8.36
N LEU A 11 27.62 37.54 8.32
CA LEU A 11 27.99 36.49 7.38
C LEU A 11 27.39 35.15 7.83
N PRO A 12 26.50 34.52 7.04
CA PRO A 12 25.98 33.20 7.39
C PRO A 12 27.05 32.11 7.25
N LYS A 13 26.82 30.98 7.88
CA LYS A 13 27.63 29.78 7.65
C LYS A 13 27.24 29.18 6.29
N PHE A 14 28.25 28.84 5.50
CA PHE A 14 28.07 28.18 4.20
C PHE A 14 28.44 26.71 4.31
N ALA A 15 27.64 25.86 3.66
CA ALA A 15 27.92 24.43 3.54
C ALA A 15 27.64 23.96 2.10
N HIS A 16 28.39 22.96 1.67
CA HIS A 16 28.17 22.28 0.38
C HIS A 16 27.92 20.81 0.62
N ILE A 17 26.81 20.30 0.09
CA ILE A 17 26.51 18.88 0.08
C ILE A 17 26.97 18.25 -1.25
N PRO A 18 27.41 16.98 -1.26
CA PRO A 18 27.76 16.26 -2.49
C PRO A 18 26.57 16.14 -3.44
N LEU A 19 26.88 15.96 -4.72
CA LEU A 19 25.86 15.67 -5.73
C LEU A 19 25.20 14.31 -5.48
N ILE A 20 23.91 14.22 -5.79
CA ILE A 20 23.18 12.95 -5.80
C ILE A 20 23.39 12.29 -7.17
N HIS A 21 23.70 11.00 -7.15
CA HIS A 21 23.90 10.18 -8.33
C HIS A 21 22.79 9.13 -8.49
N THR A 22 22.63 8.60 -9.68
CA THR A 22 21.84 7.37 -9.93
C THR A 22 22.55 6.16 -9.32
N ILE A 23 21.90 5.01 -9.28
CA ILE A 23 22.49 3.75 -8.80
C ILE A 23 23.75 3.40 -9.63
N GLU A 24 23.74 3.69 -10.94
CA GLU A 24 24.84 3.46 -11.86
C GLU A 24 26.01 4.46 -11.69
N GLY A 25 25.87 5.43 -10.81
CA GLY A 25 26.91 6.40 -10.49
C GLY A 25 26.95 7.63 -11.44
N LYS A 26 25.92 7.84 -12.27
CA LYS A 26 25.79 9.06 -13.07
C LYS A 26 25.17 10.18 -12.23
N LYS A 27 25.57 11.43 -12.51
CA LYS A 27 24.94 12.59 -11.87
C LYS A 27 23.43 12.58 -12.15
N LEU A 28 22.63 12.68 -11.09
CA LEU A 28 21.19 12.76 -11.22
C LEU A 28 20.79 14.06 -11.93
N SER A 29 20.04 13.96 -13.00
CA SER A 29 19.53 15.12 -13.75
C SER A 29 18.01 15.04 -13.90
N LYS A 30 17.37 16.19 -14.21
CA LYS A 30 15.92 16.23 -14.50
C LYS A 30 15.51 15.31 -15.65
N ARG A 31 16.43 14.90 -16.52
CA ARG A 31 16.18 13.97 -17.63
C ARG A 31 16.26 12.49 -17.24
N ASP A 32 16.83 12.19 -16.07
CA ASP A 32 17.03 10.83 -15.57
C ASP A 32 15.90 10.40 -14.61
N ASN A 33 14.66 10.88 -14.83
CA ASN A 33 13.53 10.69 -13.91
C ASN A 33 13.87 11.11 -12.47
N ALA A 34 14.64 12.20 -12.31
CA ALA A 34 14.78 12.86 -11.03
C ALA A 34 13.39 13.37 -10.63
N SER A 35 12.70 12.53 -9.90
CA SER A 35 11.32 12.71 -9.48
C SER A 35 11.22 14.00 -8.66
N THR A 36 10.22 14.79 -8.94
CA THR A 36 9.81 15.89 -8.08
C THR A 36 9.17 15.34 -6.81
N LEU A 37 8.97 16.16 -5.79
CA LEU A 37 8.21 15.73 -4.60
C LEU A 37 6.80 15.24 -4.97
N ASP A 38 6.18 15.86 -5.96
CA ASP A 38 4.87 15.47 -6.46
C ASP A 38 4.87 14.06 -7.10
N ASP A 39 5.94 13.68 -7.81
CA ASP A 39 6.05 12.35 -8.38
C ASP A 39 6.12 11.26 -7.30
N TYR A 40 6.84 11.50 -6.20
CA TYR A 40 6.84 10.59 -5.04
C TYR A 40 5.46 10.52 -4.37
N SER A 41 4.79 11.65 -4.25
CA SER A 41 3.42 11.70 -3.71
C SER A 41 2.44 10.93 -4.57
N LYS A 42 2.53 11.03 -5.91
CA LYS A 42 1.66 10.31 -6.87
C LYS A 42 1.76 8.80 -6.75
N ILE A 43 2.95 8.26 -6.51
CA ILE A 43 3.14 6.82 -6.28
C ILE A 43 2.85 6.39 -4.84
N GLY A 44 2.42 7.33 -3.99
CA GLY A 44 1.97 7.06 -2.62
C GLY A 44 3.09 6.91 -1.60
N ILE A 45 4.22 7.61 -1.79
CA ILE A 45 5.25 7.75 -0.77
C ILE A 45 4.77 8.75 0.28
N MET A 46 4.80 8.33 1.55
CA MET A 46 4.40 9.18 2.68
C MET A 46 5.43 10.27 2.94
N PRO A 47 5.01 11.50 3.31
CA PRO A 47 5.92 12.62 3.57
C PRO A 47 7.01 12.30 4.59
N ASP A 48 6.67 11.60 5.68
CA ASP A 48 7.61 11.22 6.72
C ASP A 48 8.67 10.24 6.23
N ALA A 49 8.29 9.27 5.41
CA ALA A 49 9.20 8.31 4.80
C ALA A 49 10.17 8.99 3.84
N LEU A 50 9.65 9.88 2.99
CA LEU A 50 10.48 10.63 2.05
C LEU A 50 11.45 11.56 2.78
N ARG A 51 10.98 12.29 3.79
CA ARG A 51 11.83 13.15 4.62
C ARG A 51 12.96 12.35 5.26
N ASN A 52 12.64 11.22 5.88
CA ASN A 52 13.64 10.36 6.50
C ASN A 52 14.65 9.82 5.49
N TYR A 53 14.17 9.40 4.31
CA TYR A 53 15.06 8.94 3.24
C TYR A 53 16.00 10.05 2.77
N LEU A 54 15.49 11.26 2.53
CA LEU A 54 16.30 12.41 2.10
C LEU A 54 17.29 12.84 3.18
N LEU A 55 16.91 12.78 4.46
CA LEU A 55 17.84 13.01 5.57
C LEU A 55 19.01 12.03 5.51
N ARG A 56 18.74 10.75 5.34
CA ARG A 56 19.76 9.69 5.26
C ARG A 56 20.55 9.68 3.95
N LEU A 57 20.09 10.38 2.93
CA LEU A 57 20.72 10.37 1.63
C LEU A 57 22.13 11.05 1.62
N GLY A 58 22.43 11.86 2.62
CA GLY A 58 23.74 12.51 2.70
C GLY A 58 24.16 12.81 4.13
N TRP A 59 23.45 12.31 5.11
CA TRP A 59 23.73 12.51 6.54
C TRP A 59 23.59 11.19 7.29
N SER A 60 24.38 11.01 8.35
CA SER A 60 24.31 9.85 9.23
C SER A 60 24.47 10.25 10.69
N PHE A 61 23.83 9.49 11.55
CA PHE A 61 23.96 9.58 12.99
C PHE A 61 23.94 8.16 13.55
N GLU A 62 25.10 7.72 14.02
CA GLU A 62 25.30 6.34 14.48
C GLU A 62 24.78 5.31 13.44
N ASP A 63 24.25 4.17 13.89
CA ASP A 63 23.64 3.14 13.03
C ASP A 63 22.13 3.31 12.88
N LYS A 64 21.58 4.46 13.28
CA LYS A 64 20.14 4.72 13.24
C LYS A 64 19.66 5.02 11.82
N GLU A 65 18.65 4.27 11.36
CA GLU A 65 18.07 4.40 10.02
C GLU A 65 16.74 5.18 10.03
N ILE A 66 15.92 5.02 11.06
CA ILE A 66 14.59 5.62 11.16
C ILE A 66 14.58 6.75 12.18
N PHE A 67 14.09 7.90 11.75
CA PHE A 67 14.02 9.12 12.57
C PHE A 67 12.62 9.71 12.53
N THR A 68 12.05 10.03 13.67
CA THR A 68 10.90 10.94 13.75
C THR A 68 11.32 12.35 13.35
N LEU A 69 10.37 13.25 13.14
CA LEU A 69 10.69 14.66 12.89
C LEU A 69 11.48 15.27 14.04
N ASP A 70 11.04 15.03 15.29
CA ASP A 70 11.69 15.57 16.48
C ASP A 70 13.12 15.04 16.66
N GLU A 71 13.33 13.75 16.40
CA GLU A 71 14.66 13.15 16.40
C GLU A 71 15.54 13.72 15.29
N SER A 72 14.99 13.94 14.11
CA SER A 72 15.70 14.57 12.98
C SER A 72 16.20 15.97 13.37
N ILE A 73 15.34 16.77 14.00
CA ILE A 73 15.70 18.12 14.48
C ILE A 73 16.74 18.04 15.60
N LYS A 74 16.56 17.11 16.53
CA LYS A 74 17.43 16.96 17.72
C LYS A 74 18.85 16.52 17.36
N TYR A 75 18.98 15.58 16.44
CA TYR A 75 20.28 14.93 16.15
C TYR A 75 20.99 15.51 14.93
N PHE A 76 20.27 16.23 14.05
CA PHE A 76 20.90 16.80 12.87
C PHE A 76 22.01 17.78 13.24
N ASN A 77 23.17 17.57 12.63
CA ASN A 77 24.32 18.45 12.74
C ASN A 77 25.07 18.50 11.40
N ILE A 78 25.90 19.51 11.21
CA ILE A 78 26.65 19.72 9.96
C ILE A 78 27.80 18.70 9.85
N GLU A 79 28.36 18.28 10.96
CA GLU A 79 29.47 17.33 11.06
C GLU A 79 29.07 15.94 10.53
N GLY A 80 27.80 15.56 10.66
CA GLY A 80 27.24 14.31 10.15
C GLY A 80 27.01 14.28 8.64
N ILE A 81 27.23 15.42 7.93
CA ILE A 81 27.08 15.47 6.48
C ILE A 81 28.25 14.74 5.81
N GLY A 82 27.92 13.70 5.03
CA GLY A 82 28.89 12.91 4.26
C GLY A 82 29.58 13.74 3.18
N LYS A 83 30.83 13.39 2.89
CA LYS A 83 31.62 14.04 1.82
C LYS A 83 31.52 13.32 0.48
N SER A 84 31.09 12.09 0.46
CA SER A 84 30.94 11.27 -0.74
C SER A 84 29.57 11.45 -1.40
N PRO A 85 29.47 11.39 -2.73
CA PRO A 85 28.19 11.42 -3.43
C PRO A 85 27.26 10.30 -2.96
N SER A 86 25.99 10.64 -2.74
CA SER A 86 24.95 9.69 -2.37
C SER A 86 24.25 9.17 -3.62
N LYS A 87 23.72 7.94 -3.56
CA LYS A 87 22.95 7.34 -4.66
C LYS A 87 21.47 7.31 -4.32
N LEU A 88 20.65 7.80 -5.25
CA LEU A 88 19.21 7.70 -5.14
C LEU A 88 18.77 6.26 -5.45
N ASP A 89 18.12 5.60 -4.51
CA ASP A 89 17.69 4.21 -4.61
C ASP A 89 16.19 4.11 -4.28
N MET A 90 15.38 3.87 -5.31
CA MET A 90 13.92 3.70 -5.16
C MET A 90 13.55 2.48 -4.32
N SER A 91 14.35 1.42 -4.35
CA SER A 91 14.07 0.23 -3.54
C SER A 91 14.17 0.54 -2.05
N ARG A 92 15.12 1.36 -1.65
CA ARG A 92 15.26 1.85 -0.27
C ARG A 92 14.13 2.80 0.13
N ILE A 93 13.70 3.70 -0.78
CA ILE A 93 12.55 4.58 -0.54
C ILE A 93 11.31 3.73 -0.26
N LEU A 94 11.03 2.73 -1.11
CA LEU A 94 9.88 1.83 -0.94
C LEU A 94 9.96 1.01 0.35
N SER A 95 11.13 0.50 0.71
CA SER A 95 11.32 -0.24 1.96
C SER A 95 11.13 0.66 3.19
N MET A 96 11.60 1.89 3.14
CA MET A 96 11.39 2.87 4.20
C MET A 96 9.91 3.25 4.31
N ASN A 97 9.25 3.47 3.17
CA ASN A 97 7.82 3.79 3.14
C ASN A 97 6.97 2.63 3.69
N GLU A 98 7.30 1.38 3.34
CA GLU A 98 6.67 0.19 3.92
C GLU A 98 6.80 0.16 5.45
N TYR A 99 7.95 0.51 5.99
CA TYR A 99 8.15 0.62 7.44
C TYR A 99 7.19 1.65 8.06
N TYR A 100 7.09 2.86 7.48
CA TYR A 100 6.19 3.91 7.98
C TYR A 100 4.72 3.48 7.87
N ILE A 101 4.29 2.90 6.76
CA ILE A 101 2.93 2.38 6.57
C ILE A 101 2.58 1.34 7.64
N LYS A 102 3.49 0.42 7.96
CA LYS A 102 3.23 -0.63 8.95
C LYS A 102 3.14 -0.11 10.38
N ASN A 103 3.91 0.93 10.71
CA ASN A 103 4.05 1.44 12.08
C ASN A 103 3.18 2.64 12.41
N ILE A 104 2.56 3.29 11.42
CA ILE A 104 1.61 4.38 11.66
C ILE A 104 0.29 3.82 12.23
N ASN A 105 -0.37 4.58 13.11
CA ASN A 105 -1.71 4.19 13.59
C ASN A 105 -2.76 4.27 12.47
N GLU A 106 -3.82 3.46 12.58
CA GLU A 106 -4.82 3.34 11.52
C GLU A 106 -5.60 4.64 11.23
N ASN A 107 -5.77 5.53 12.23
CA ASN A 107 -6.46 6.80 12.00
C ASN A 107 -5.64 7.72 11.11
N ASP A 108 -4.35 7.86 11.40
CA ASP A 108 -3.45 8.70 10.62
C ASP A 108 -3.21 8.11 9.23
N LEU A 109 -3.09 6.77 9.13
CA LEU A 109 -3.00 6.09 7.84
C LEU A 109 -4.26 6.32 7.00
N PHE A 110 -5.44 6.25 7.62
CA PHE A 110 -6.71 6.52 6.94
C PHE A 110 -6.79 7.96 6.43
N ASN A 111 -6.36 8.93 7.24
CA ASN A 111 -6.33 10.33 6.84
C ASN A 111 -5.39 10.53 5.64
N GLN A 112 -4.17 9.98 5.68
CA GLN A 112 -3.22 10.06 4.57
C GLN A 112 -3.72 9.36 3.31
N LEU A 113 -4.35 8.19 3.45
CA LEU A 113 -4.98 7.50 2.32
C LEU A 113 -6.12 8.31 1.71
N THR A 114 -6.95 8.94 2.54
CA THR A 114 -8.07 9.76 2.08
C THR A 114 -7.59 10.96 1.28
N GLU A 115 -6.58 11.68 1.77
CA GLU A 115 -5.96 12.80 1.05
C GLU A 115 -5.29 12.32 -0.26
N TYR A 116 -4.57 11.20 -0.22
CA TYR A 116 -3.98 10.59 -1.40
C TYR A 116 -5.04 10.27 -2.47
N CYS A 117 -6.15 9.63 -2.07
CA CYS A 117 -7.25 9.30 -2.98
C CYS A 117 -7.87 10.56 -3.59
N LYS A 118 -8.08 11.59 -2.81
CA LYS A 118 -8.65 12.87 -3.27
C LYS A 118 -7.75 13.57 -4.30
N LEU A 119 -6.42 13.50 -4.11
CA LEU A 119 -5.48 14.20 -4.98
C LEU A 119 -5.16 13.43 -6.27
N TYR A 120 -5.04 12.10 -6.19
CA TYR A 120 -4.44 11.31 -7.28
C TYR A 120 -5.31 10.17 -7.81
N LYS A 121 -6.43 9.85 -7.17
CA LYS A 121 -7.30 8.73 -7.55
C LYS A 121 -8.78 9.18 -7.60
N SER A 122 -9.63 8.49 -6.87
CA SER A 122 -11.04 8.84 -6.68
C SER A 122 -11.35 8.98 -5.19
N GLU A 123 -12.19 9.94 -4.85
CA GLU A 123 -12.60 10.14 -3.46
C GLU A 123 -13.32 8.89 -2.91
N ILE A 124 -13.01 8.55 -1.67
CA ILE A 124 -13.66 7.43 -0.98
C ILE A 124 -15.07 7.85 -0.58
N ASN A 125 -16.09 7.16 -1.09
CA ASN A 125 -17.48 7.42 -0.76
C ASN A 125 -17.72 7.32 0.76
N SER A 126 -18.59 8.18 1.28
CA SER A 126 -18.85 8.27 2.73
C SER A 126 -19.32 6.95 3.35
N ASP A 127 -20.15 6.18 2.63
CA ASP A 127 -20.66 4.87 3.04
C ASP A 127 -19.58 3.76 3.07
N LYS A 128 -18.44 3.97 2.43
CA LYS A 128 -17.33 3.02 2.37
C LYS A 128 -16.20 3.32 3.37
N LYS A 129 -16.15 4.55 3.92
CA LYS A 129 -15.06 5.02 4.78
C LYS A 129 -14.81 4.10 5.97
N ASP A 130 -15.85 3.69 6.68
CA ASP A 130 -15.73 2.82 7.85
C ASP A 130 -15.21 1.42 7.49
N LYS A 131 -15.66 0.88 6.35
CA LYS A 131 -15.18 -0.42 5.86
C LYS A 131 -13.70 -0.36 5.50
N ILE A 132 -13.28 0.66 4.77
CA ILE A 132 -11.87 0.88 4.42
C ILE A 132 -11.03 1.05 5.68
N LYS A 133 -11.44 1.92 6.61
CA LYS A 133 -10.72 2.17 7.86
C LYS A 133 -10.48 0.88 8.65
N LYS A 134 -11.51 0.05 8.85
CA LYS A 134 -11.40 -1.26 9.52
C LYS A 134 -10.51 -2.24 8.76
N SER A 135 -10.42 -2.11 7.44
CA SER A 135 -9.63 -2.99 6.59
C SER A 135 -8.15 -2.61 6.53
N LEU A 136 -7.75 -1.43 7.00
CA LEU A 136 -6.34 -1.00 6.98
C LEU A 136 -5.44 -1.94 7.77
N THR A 137 -5.92 -2.60 8.81
CA THR A 137 -5.18 -3.58 9.61
C THR A 137 -4.53 -4.69 8.78
N PHE A 138 -5.17 -5.11 7.69
CA PHE A 138 -4.63 -6.13 6.78
C PHE A 138 -4.17 -5.55 5.43
N LEU A 139 -4.79 -4.46 4.94
CA LEU A 139 -4.40 -3.83 3.67
C LEU A 139 -2.96 -3.32 3.71
N LYS A 140 -2.52 -2.76 4.85
CA LYS A 140 -1.16 -2.25 5.05
C LYS A 140 -0.07 -3.34 5.06
N ASN A 141 -0.44 -4.62 5.36
CA ASN A 141 0.56 -5.68 5.53
C ASN A 141 1.31 -6.06 4.24
N LYS A 142 0.70 -5.82 3.08
CA LYS A 142 1.28 -6.12 1.76
C LYS A 142 1.49 -4.85 0.91
N ALA A 143 1.42 -3.69 1.53
CA ALA A 143 1.52 -2.41 0.85
C ALA A 143 2.88 -1.77 1.14
N LYS A 144 3.54 -1.30 0.10
CA LYS A 144 4.74 -0.46 0.18
C LYS A 144 4.42 1.01 -0.04
N THR A 145 3.24 1.31 -0.60
CA THR A 145 2.80 2.66 -0.93
C THR A 145 1.32 2.85 -0.58
N LEU A 146 0.86 4.10 -0.50
CA LEU A 146 -0.57 4.40 -0.38
C LEU A 146 -1.33 3.93 -1.64
N GLU A 147 -0.67 3.92 -2.80
CA GLU A 147 -1.23 3.37 -4.03
C GLU A 147 -1.50 1.86 -3.91
N ASP A 148 -0.59 1.10 -3.29
CA ASP A 148 -0.82 -0.32 -3.03
C ASP A 148 -2.03 -0.53 -2.11
N ILE A 149 -2.17 0.30 -1.06
CA ILE A 149 -3.34 0.22 -0.16
C ILE A 149 -4.62 0.51 -0.93
N PHE A 150 -4.63 1.56 -1.77
CA PHE A 150 -5.77 1.90 -2.61
C PHE A 150 -6.12 0.74 -3.55
N ASN A 151 -5.15 0.22 -4.29
CA ASN A 151 -5.36 -0.87 -5.24
C ASN A 151 -5.85 -2.16 -4.54
N ASN A 152 -5.24 -2.51 -3.40
CA ASN A 152 -5.66 -3.67 -2.60
C ASN A 152 -7.06 -3.49 -1.98
N GLY A 153 -7.49 -2.25 -1.73
CA GLY A 153 -8.80 -1.91 -1.15
C GLY A 153 -9.89 -1.58 -2.17
N GLN A 154 -9.57 -1.50 -3.48
CA GLN A 154 -10.53 -1.09 -4.52
C GLN A 154 -11.82 -1.88 -4.50
N TYR A 155 -11.77 -3.19 -4.24
CA TYR A 155 -12.95 -4.07 -4.20
C TYR A 155 -13.97 -3.65 -3.12
N ILE A 156 -13.54 -2.92 -2.06
CA ILE A 156 -14.44 -2.36 -1.04
C ILE A 156 -15.11 -1.08 -1.54
N MET A 157 -14.40 -0.31 -2.37
CA MET A 157 -14.82 1.02 -2.83
C MET A 157 -15.85 0.95 -3.96
N VAL A 158 -15.83 -0.12 -4.76
CA VAL A 158 -16.71 -0.28 -5.92
C VAL A 158 -18.03 -0.99 -5.54
N ASN A 159 -19.12 -0.61 -6.21
CA ASN A 159 -20.42 -1.26 -6.06
C ASN A 159 -20.58 -2.47 -6.99
N GLU A 160 -19.86 -2.47 -8.11
CA GLU A 160 -19.84 -3.55 -9.09
C GLU A 160 -18.42 -4.04 -9.32
N VAL A 161 -18.27 -5.34 -9.49
CA VAL A 161 -16.96 -5.97 -9.71
C VAL A 161 -16.58 -5.87 -11.17
N ASN A 162 -15.46 -5.23 -11.46
CA ASN A 162 -14.85 -5.24 -12.79
C ASN A 162 -13.91 -6.44 -12.89
N PHE A 163 -14.29 -7.43 -13.71
CA PHE A 163 -13.51 -8.65 -13.88
C PHE A 163 -12.33 -8.44 -14.84
N ASN A 164 -11.14 -8.81 -14.39
CA ASN A 164 -9.99 -8.93 -15.28
C ASN A 164 -10.26 -10.04 -16.31
N GLN A 165 -10.07 -9.73 -17.60
CA GLN A 165 -10.43 -10.62 -18.73
C GLN A 165 -9.64 -11.93 -18.74
N ASP A 166 -8.40 -11.94 -18.24
CA ASP A 166 -7.61 -13.17 -18.15
C ASP A 166 -7.92 -13.96 -16.89
N ASP A 167 -8.28 -13.28 -15.80
CA ASP A 167 -8.60 -13.94 -14.54
C ASP A 167 -9.98 -14.60 -14.57
N ILE A 168 -10.97 -14.01 -15.26
CA ILE A 168 -12.30 -14.61 -15.41
C ILE A 168 -12.26 -15.94 -16.17
N LYS A 169 -11.33 -16.12 -17.10
CA LYS A 169 -11.12 -17.40 -17.81
C LYS A 169 -10.72 -18.56 -16.89
N LEU A 170 -10.25 -18.26 -15.68
CA LEU A 170 -9.91 -19.26 -14.67
C LEU A 170 -11.15 -19.79 -13.94
N ILE A 171 -12.34 -19.22 -14.17
CA ILE A 171 -13.60 -19.67 -13.60
C ILE A 171 -14.19 -20.77 -14.50
N ASP A 172 -13.61 -21.95 -14.39
CA ASP A 172 -14.09 -23.16 -15.04
C ASP A 172 -15.25 -23.82 -14.28
N ASN A 173 -15.75 -24.95 -14.74
CA ASN A 173 -16.84 -25.69 -14.09
C ASN A 173 -16.50 -26.12 -12.65
N LYS A 174 -15.24 -26.41 -12.36
CA LYS A 174 -14.79 -26.77 -11.00
C LYS A 174 -14.81 -25.54 -10.09
N ALA A 175 -14.34 -24.41 -10.60
CA ALA A 175 -14.40 -23.12 -9.89
C ALA A 175 -15.84 -22.69 -9.61
N LYS A 176 -16.77 -22.86 -10.56
CA LYS A 176 -18.21 -22.58 -10.38
C LYS A 176 -18.83 -23.44 -9.26
N LYS A 177 -18.47 -24.73 -9.18
CA LYS A 177 -18.91 -25.61 -8.08
C LYS A 177 -18.41 -25.12 -6.71
N VAL A 178 -17.17 -24.67 -6.65
CA VAL A 178 -16.60 -24.09 -5.43
C VAL A 178 -17.35 -22.82 -5.02
N ILE A 179 -17.61 -21.91 -5.95
CA ILE A 179 -18.32 -20.65 -5.71
C ILE A 179 -19.74 -20.92 -5.20
N SER A 180 -20.50 -21.78 -5.89
CA SER A 180 -21.86 -22.13 -5.50
C SER A 180 -21.92 -22.87 -4.16
N GLY A 181 -20.99 -23.80 -3.92
CA GLY A 181 -20.88 -24.52 -2.65
C GLY A 181 -20.54 -23.61 -1.49
N PHE A 182 -19.65 -22.63 -1.71
CA PHE A 182 -19.33 -21.61 -0.70
C PHE A 182 -20.54 -20.73 -0.40
N SER A 183 -21.23 -20.24 -1.43
CA SER A 183 -22.44 -19.40 -1.27
C SER A 183 -23.53 -20.10 -0.46
N ALA A 184 -23.81 -21.38 -0.73
CA ALA A 184 -24.78 -22.16 0.00
C ALA A 184 -24.44 -22.32 1.51
N LYS A 185 -23.17 -22.56 1.81
CA LYS A 185 -22.70 -22.72 3.20
C LYS A 185 -22.66 -21.39 3.96
N LEU A 186 -22.33 -20.29 3.27
CA LEU A 186 -22.31 -18.96 3.85
C LEU A 186 -23.67 -18.53 4.38
N ALA A 187 -24.77 -19.01 3.80
CA ALA A 187 -26.13 -18.72 4.24
C ALA A 187 -26.36 -19.04 5.73
N ASN A 188 -25.72 -20.10 6.23
CA ASN A 188 -25.85 -20.60 7.61
C ASN A 188 -24.80 -19.99 8.58
N VAL A 189 -24.00 -19.01 8.15
CA VAL A 189 -22.99 -18.38 9.02
C VAL A 189 -23.58 -17.11 9.63
N ASP A 190 -23.65 -17.06 10.95
CA ASP A 190 -24.15 -15.88 11.67
C ASP A 190 -23.08 -14.79 11.83
N LYS A 191 -21.84 -15.18 12.12
CA LYS A 191 -20.73 -14.25 12.34
C LYS A 191 -19.58 -14.55 11.41
N LEU A 192 -19.16 -13.55 10.62
CA LEU A 192 -17.99 -13.64 9.73
C LEU A 192 -16.71 -13.38 10.49
N ASN A 193 -15.93 -14.43 10.70
CA ASN A 193 -14.56 -14.39 11.18
C ASN A 193 -13.79 -15.58 10.60
N LYS A 194 -12.50 -15.65 10.85
CA LYS A 194 -11.65 -16.72 10.31
C LYS A 194 -12.08 -18.10 10.83
N GLU A 195 -12.45 -18.18 12.11
CA GLU A 195 -12.84 -19.41 12.79
C GLU A 195 -14.12 -20.03 12.18
N THR A 196 -15.04 -19.21 11.68
CA THR A 196 -16.27 -19.69 11.03
C THR A 196 -16.10 -19.97 9.54
N LEU A 197 -15.17 -19.29 8.87
CA LEU A 197 -14.93 -19.43 7.43
C LEU A 197 -13.96 -20.58 7.09
N GLU A 198 -12.98 -20.83 7.94
CA GLU A 198 -11.94 -21.85 7.71
C GLU A 198 -12.51 -23.28 7.60
N PRO A 199 -13.45 -23.73 8.43
CA PRO A 199 -14.11 -25.02 8.26
C PRO A 199 -14.82 -25.17 6.91
N ILE A 200 -15.49 -24.12 6.43
CA ILE A 200 -16.19 -24.13 5.14
C ILE A 200 -15.19 -24.31 3.99
N VAL A 201 -14.08 -23.58 4.03
CA VAL A 201 -13.02 -23.67 3.01
C VAL A 201 -12.39 -25.07 3.03
N ASN A 202 -12.10 -25.60 4.22
CA ASN A 202 -11.51 -26.94 4.39
C ASN A 202 -12.46 -28.05 3.89
N GLU A 203 -13.76 -27.91 4.10
CA GLU A 203 -14.75 -28.85 3.56
C GLU A 203 -14.81 -28.78 2.04
N LEU A 204 -14.78 -27.58 1.45
CA LEU A 204 -14.77 -27.40 0.00
C LEU A 204 -13.49 -27.94 -0.65
N ILE A 205 -12.33 -27.85 0.04
CA ILE A 205 -11.08 -28.46 -0.40
C ILE A 205 -11.27 -29.99 -0.53
N LYS A 206 -11.84 -30.63 0.49
CA LYS A 206 -12.08 -32.08 0.51
C LYS A 206 -13.11 -32.50 -0.56
N THR A 207 -14.26 -31.83 -0.59
CA THR A 207 -15.38 -32.18 -1.49
C THR A 207 -15.02 -32.00 -2.98
N ASN A 208 -14.17 -31.02 -3.31
CA ASN A 208 -13.77 -30.75 -4.70
C ASN A 208 -12.39 -31.35 -5.04
N GLU A 209 -11.80 -32.17 -4.17
CA GLU A 209 -10.49 -32.80 -4.38
C GLU A 209 -9.44 -31.77 -4.85
N THR A 210 -9.27 -30.71 -4.10
CA THR A 210 -8.41 -29.58 -4.45
C THR A 210 -7.57 -29.11 -3.27
N ASN A 211 -6.92 -27.97 -3.37
CA ASN A 211 -6.15 -27.35 -2.29
C ASN A 211 -6.68 -25.95 -1.96
N PHE A 212 -6.06 -25.27 -1.00
CA PHE A 212 -6.46 -23.92 -0.60
C PHE A 212 -6.50 -22.92 -1.77
N LYS A 213 -5.54 -23.02 -2.71
CA LYS A 213 -5.52 -22.16 -3.90
C LYS A 213 -6.72 -22.44 -4.81
N GLY A 214 -7.11 -23.71 -4.97
CA GLY A 214 -8.25 -24.11 -5.79
C GLY A 214 -9.61 -23.65 -5.25
N VAL A 215 -9.70 -23.31 -3.94
CA VAL A 215 -10.89 -22.68 -3.35
C VAL A 215 -10.72 -21.17 -3.26
N GLY A 216 -9.61 -20.69 -2.75
CA GLY A 216 -9.40 -19.27 -2.48
C GLY A 216 -9.27 -18.40 -3.72
N GLN A 217 -8.71 -18.93 -4.82
CA GLN A 217 -8.53 -18.15 -6.06
C GLN A 217 -9.85 -17.89 -6.77
N PRO A 218 -10.73 -18.89 -7.02
CA PRO A 218 -12.06 -18.64 -7.59
C PRO A 218 -12.90 -17.67 -6.77
N LEU A 219 -12.92 -17.84 -5.43
CA LEU A 219 -13.64 -16.93 -4.56
C LEU A 219 -13.08 -15.50 -4.62
N ARG A 220 -11.75 -15.33 -4.69
CA ARG A 220 -11.14 -14.00 -4.82
C ARG A 220 -11.52 -13.36 -6.14
N ILE A 221 -11.43 -14.06 -7.26
CA ILE A 221 -11.86 -13.54 -8.57
C ILE A 221 -13.32 -13.12 -8.52
N ALA A 222 -14.20 -13.97 -7.97
CA ALA A 222 -15.63 -13.68 -7.86
C ALA A 222 -15.92 -12.43 -7.01
N LEU A 223 -15.15 -12.20 -5.95
CA LEU A 223 -15.39 -11.11 -5.01
C LEU A 223 -14.67 -9.81 -5.37
N THR A 224 -13.55 -9.86 -6.08
CA THR A 224 -12.70 -8.68 -6.36
C THR A 224 -12.45 -8.42 -7.84
N GLY A 225 -12.77 -9.37 -8.72
CA GLY A 225 -12.48 -9.31 -10.14
C GLY A 225 -11.05 -9.73 -10.51
N SER A 226 -10.19 -10.06 -9.53
CA SER A 226 -8.77 -10.39 -9.73
C SER A 226 -8.33 -11.61 -8.92
N LYS A 227 -7.39 -12.38 -9.47
CA LYS A 227 -6.70 -13.47 -8.74
C LYS A 227 -5.69 -12.97 -7.71
N PHE A 228 -5.29 -11.71 -7.77
CA PHE A 228 -4.35 -11.07 -6.85
C PHE A 228 -5.10 -10.22 -5.81
N GLY A 229 -4.47 -10.00 -4.65
CA GLY A 229 -5.02 -9.14 -3.60
C GLY A 229 -4.83 -9.70 -2.20
N PRO A 230 -5.61 -9.19 -1.23
CA PRO A 230 -5.59 -9.61 0.19
C PRO A 230 -5.96 -11.09 0.39
N GLY A 231 -5.86 -11.57 1.62
CA GLY A 231 -6.32 -12.90 2.01
C GLY A 231 -7.82 -13.09 1.76
N ILE A 232 -8.23 -14.30 1.37
CA ILE A 232 -9.65 -14.54 1.06
C ILE A 232 -10.57 -14.30 2.28
N TYR A 233 -10.13 -14.66 3.47
CA TYR A 233 -10.89 -14.41 4.69
C TYR A 233 -11.04 -12.91 4.97
N ASP A 234 -9.95 -12.13 4.77
CA ASP A 234 -9.97 -10.67 4.96
C ASP A 234 -10.95 -10.00 3.97
N ILE A 235 -10.96 -10.46 2.71
CA ILE A 235 -11.90 -9.99 1.69
C ILE A 235 -13.34 -10.25 2.11
N ILE A 236 -13.67 -11.49 2.53
CA ILE A 236 -15.02 -11.87 2.93
C ILE A 236 -15.49 -11.07 4.16
N ILE A 237 -14.62 -10.95 5.16
CA ILE A 237 -14.93 -10.22 6.39
C ILE A 237 -15.16 -8.73 6.10
N SER A 238 -14.32 -8.12 5.27
CA SER A 238 -14.43 -6.69 4.95
C SER A 238 -15.66 -6.33 4.11
N LEU A 239 -16.06 -7.20 3.20
CA LEU A 239 -17.28 -7.01 2.39
C LEU A 239 -18.55 -7.19 3.21
N GLY A 240 -18.55 -8.17 4.14
CA GLY A 240 -19.74 -8.59 4.88
C GLY A 240 -20.63 -9.54 4.09
N LYS A 241 -21.50 -10.27 4.81
CA LYS A 241 -22.29 -11.38 4.28
C LYS A 241 -23.15 -10.99 3.07
N GLU A 242 -23.85 -9.86 3.17
CA GLU A 242 -24.77 -9.40 2.12
C GLU A 242 -24.04 -9.12 0.79
N GLU A 243 -22.95 -8.36 0.85
CA GLU A 243 -22.18 -8.01 -0.36
C GLU A 243 -21.46 -9.24 -0.95
N VAL A 244 -20.95 -10.13 -0.11
CA VAL A 244 -20.36 -11.40 -0.56
C VAL A 244 -21.42 -12.25 -1.29
N THR A 245 -22.60 -12.43 -0.71
CA THR A 245 -23.69 -13.19 -1.32
C THR A 245 -24.08 -12.58 -2.68
N LYS A 246 -24.27 -11.26 -2.72
CA LYS A 246 -24.58 -10.53 -3.95
C LYS A 246 -23.55 -10.78 -5.06
N ARG A 247 -22.26 -10.72 -4.72
CA ARG A 247 -21.17 -10.90 -5.71
C ARG A 247 -21.06 -12.35 -6.18
N LEU A 248 -21.23 -13.33 -5.31
CA LEU A 248 -21.15 -14.75 -5.65
C LEU A 248 -22.33 -15.21 -6.53
N THR A 249 -23.47 -14.51 -6.50
CA THR A 249 -24.63 -14.78 -7.35
C THR A 249 -24.64 -14.03 -8.69
N ASN A 250 -23.51 -13.38 -9.04
CA ASN A 250 -23.38 -12.67 -10.31
C ASN A 250 -23.48 -13.66 -11.49
N LYS A 251 -24.34 -13.32 -12.49
CA LYS A 251 -24.59 -14.15 -13.70
C LYS A 251 -23.33 -14.51 -14.50
N ILE A 252 -22.27 -13.73 -14.39
CA ILE A 252 -20.98 -14.02 -15.06
C ILE A 252 -20.30 -15.25 -14.43
N LEU A 253 -20.62 -15.57 -13.17
CA LEU A 253 -19.99 -16.63 -12.38
C LEU A 253 -20.84 -17.93 -12.35
N THR A 254 -22.11 -17.85 -12.68
CA THR A 254 -23.04 -18.99 -12.74
C THR A 254 -23.21 -19.46 -14.18
#